data_befaa5e3abadc618404b4ff2d5ee1b84
#
_entry.id   befaa5e3abadc618404b4ff2d5ee1b84
#
_cell.length_a   1.000
_cell.length_b   1.000
_cell.length_c   1.000
_cell.angle_alpha   90.00
_cell.angle_beta   90.00
_cell.angle_gamma   90.00
#
_symmetry.space_group_name_H-M   'P 1'
#
loop_
_entity.id
_entity.type
_entity.pdbx_description
1 polymer ?
#
loop_
_entity_poly.entity_id
_entity_poly.type
_entity_poly.pdbx_seq_one_letter_code
_entity_poly.pdbx_strand_id
1 'polypeptide(L)'
;MAWILLIIAGLLEVGWAIGLKYSEGFSRFWPSVGTVAAMIMSLWLLGSAAKTLPIGTAYSIWVGIGSVGTVALGIALLGEEVNAMRLISVALIVVGIISLKLATPA
;
A
#
# COMPACT_ATOMS: atom_id res chain seq x y z
N MET A 1 -12.47 -12.29 -6.15
CA MET A 1 -11.94 -12.42 -4.77
C MET A 1 -10.49 -11.93 -4.67
N ALA A 2 -9.63 -12.33 -5.61
CA ALA A 2 -8.22 -11.90 -5.57
C ALA A 2 -8.03 -10.37 -5.56
N TRP A 3 -8.84 -9.66 -6.35
CA TRP A 3 -8.76 -8.19 -6.39
C TRP A 3 -9.14 -7.56 -5.05
N ILE A 4 -10.13 -8.15 -4.36
CA ILE A 4 -10.55 -7.68 -3.04
C ILE A 4 -9.44 -7.91 -2.02
N LEU A 5 -8.81 -9.09 -2.04
CA LEU A 5 -7.67 -9.39 -1.18
C LEU A 5 -6.53 -8.41 -1.41
N LEU A 6 -6.30 -8.06 -2.66
CA LEU A 6 -5.23 -7.15 -3.05
C LEU A 6 -5.49 -5.73 -2.53
N ILE A 7 -6.73 -5.27 -2.63
CA ILE A 7 -7.12 -3.95 -2.10
C ILE A 7 -6.93 -3.91 -0.59
N ILE A 8 -7.41 -4.93 0.12
CA ILE A 8 -7.25 -5.01 1.58
C ILE A 8 -5.77 -5.06 1.94
N ALA A 9 -4.97 -5.85 1.23
CA ALA A 9 -3.53 -5.93 1.46
C ALA A 9 -2.85 -4.57 1.26
N GLY A 10 -3.26 -3.84 0.23
CA GLY A 10 -2.72 -2.50 -0.03
C GLY A 10 -3.09 -1.50 1.05
N LEU A 11 -4.32 -1.57 1.56
CA LEU A 11 -4.75 -0.72 2.67
C LEU A 11 -3.99 -1.05 3.95
N LEU A 12 -3.70 -2.33 4.20
CA LEU A 12 -2.86 -2.72 5.33
C LEU A 12 -1.43 -2.23 5.15
N GLU A 13 -0.94 -2.19 3.92
CA GLU A 13 0.38 -1.61 3.64
C GLU A 13 0.40 -0.12 4.02
N VAL A 14 -0.64 0.62 3.72
CA VAL A 14 -0.76 2.01 4.18
C VAL A 14 -0.64 2.05 5.70
N GLY A 15 -1.34 1.14 6.38
CA GLY A 15 -1.32 1.06 7.85
C GLY A 15 0.08 0.82 8.40
N TRP A 16 0.79 -0.18 7.90
CA TRP A 16 2.11 -0.46 8.45
C TRP A 16 3.17 0.55 7.97
N ALA A 17 2.99 1.16 6.81
CA ALA A 17 3.89 2.22 6.35
C ALA A 17 3.81 3.44 7.26
N ILE A 18 2.59 3.87 7.63
CA ILE A 18 2.41 4.95 8.58
C ILE A 18 2.88 4.52 9.98
N GLY A 19 2.62 3.26 10.34
CA GLY A 19 3.08 2.69 11.60
C GLY A 19 4.60 2.73 11.75
N LEU A 20 5.34 2.55 10.64
CA LEU A 20 6.80 2.67 10.67
C LEU A 20 7.23 4.03 11.18
N LYS A 21 6.55 5.09 10.73
CA LYS A 21 6.87 6.45 11.18
C LYS A 21 6.61 6.60 12.66
N TYR A 22 5.45 6.14 13.14
CA TYR A 22 5.08 6.24 14.55
C TYR A 22 5.92 5.34 15.45
N SER A 23 6.49 4.25 14.92
CA SER A 23 7.34 3.35 15.68
C SER A 23 8.73 3.92 15.97
N GLU A 24 9.09 5.00 15.30
CA GLU A 24 10.40 5.66 15.43
C GLU A 24 11.55 4.64 15.34
N GLY A 25 11.56 3.91 14.21
CA GLY A 25 12.58 2.89 13.96
C GLY A 25 12.42 1.64 14.82
N PHE A 26 11.18 1.30 15.17
CA PHE A 26 10.84 0.17 16.04
C PHE A 26 11.31 0.35 17.48
N SER A 27 11.55 1.59 17.89
CA SER A 27 11.93 1.89 19.28
C SER A 27 10.73 1.97 20.23
N ARG A 28 9.53 2.23 19.68
CA ARG A 28 8.31 2.32 20.48
C ARG A 28 7.55 1.00 20.39
N PHE A 29 7.27 0.38 21.54
CA PHE A 29 6.75 -0.99 21.60
C PHE A 29 5.39 -1.16 20.90
N TRP A 30 4.36 -0.43 21.32
CA TRP A 30 3.01 -0.64 20.80
C TRP A 30 2.87 -0.27 19.32
N PRO A 31 3.40 0.87 18.84
CA PRO A 31 3.40 1.13 17.40
C PRO A 31 4.17 0.07 16.59
N SER A 32 5.25 -0.47 17.14
CA SER A 32 6.03 -1.52 16.48
C SER A 32 5.22 -2.81 16.37
N VAL A 33 4.49 -3.19 17.43
CA VAL A 33 3.63 -4.38 17.41
C VAL A 33 2.55 -4.24 16.33
N GLY A 34 1.87 -3.10 16.29
CA GLY A 34 0.83 -2.86 15.28
C GLY A 34 1.38 -2.86 13.87
N THR A 35 2.55 -2.26 13.67
CA THR A 35 3.22 -2.22 12.38
C THR A 35 3.56 -3.63 11.88
N VAL A 36 4.17 -4.44 12.73
CA VAL A 36 4.56 -5.82 12.36
C VAL A 36 3.32 -6.67 12.09
N ALA A 37 2.30 -6.55 12.93
CA ALA A 37 1.05 -7.30 12.73
C ALA A 37 0.40 -6.96 11.40
N ALA A 38 0.30 -5.68 11.06
CA ALA A 38 -0.27 -5.22 9.80
C ALA A 38 0.57 -5.70 8.61
N MET A 39 1.89 -5.66 8.75
CA MET A 39 2.81 -6.12 7.71
C MET A 39 2.62 -7.61 7.41
N ILE A 40 2.56 -8.45 8.45
CA ILE A 40 2.37 -9.89 8.29
C ILE A 40 1.04 -10.18 7.60
N MET A 41 -0.04 -9.54 8.04
CA MET A 41 -1.36 -9.72 7.45
C MET A 41 -1.37 -9.26 5.98
N SER A 42 -0.75 -8.11 5.70
CA SER A 42 -0.67 -7.56 4.35
C SER A 42 0.04 -8.51 3.40
N LEU A 43 1.19 -9.04 3.81
CA LEU A 43 1.96 -9.98 3.00
C LEU A 43 1.21 -11.30 2.79
N TRP A 44 0.51 -11.77 3.81
CA TRP A 44 -0.28 -13.00 3.69
C TRP A 44 -1.40 -12.83 2.66
N LEU A 45 -2.10 -11.70 2.69
CA LEU A 45 -3.16 -11.40 1.73
C LEU A 45 -2.60 -11.23 0.32
N LEU A 46 -1.45 -10.57 0.18
CA LEU A 46 -0.77 -10.43 -1.10
C LEU A 46 -0.44 -11.82 -1.67
N GLY A 47 0.14 -12.70 -0.85
CA GLY A 47 0.46 -14.05 -1.26
C GLY A 47 -0.77 -14.84 -1.69
N SER A 48 -1.89 -14.65 -0.99
CA SER A 48 -3.13 -15.30 -1.34
C SER A 48 -3.68 -14.81 -2.70
N ALA A 49 -3.60 -13.50 -2.96
CA ALA A 49 -4.02 -12.95 -4.25
C ALA A 49 -3.11 -13.44 -5.38
N ALA A 50 -1.83 -13.61 -5.11
CA ALA A 50 -0.85 -14.05 -6.11
C ALA A 50 -1.04 -15.50 -6.54
N LYS A 51 -1.88 -16.27 -5.84
CA LYS A 51 -2.22 -17.63 -6.27
C LYS A 51 -3.01 -17.64 -7.58
N THR A 52 -3.79 -16.60 -7.84
CA THR A 52 -4.65 -16.52 -9.02
C THR A 52 -4.29 -15.39 -9.96
N LEU A 53 -3.51 -14.42 -9.52
CA LEU A 53 -3.05 -13.30 -10.34
C LEU A 53 -1.56 -13.42 -10.64
N PRO A 54 -1.11 -12.91 -11.80
CA PRO A 54 0.33 -12.84 -12.05
C PRO A 54 1.02 -12.03 -10.95
N ILE A 55 2.18 -12.49 -10.50
CA ILE A 55 2.88 -11.84 -9.38
C ILE A 55 3.26 -10.39 -9.71
N GLY A 56 3.64 -10.12 -10.94
CA GLY A 56 3.96 -8.74 -11.35
C GLY A 56 2.78 -7.81 -11.19
N THR A 57 1.58 -8.27 -11.59
CA THR A 57 0.35 -7.51 -11.44
C THR A 57 -0.01 -7.34 -9.97
N ALA A 58 -0.02 -8.43 -9.22
CA ALA A 58 -0.38 -8.40 -7.80
C ALA A 58 0.54 -7.49 -7.01
N TYR A 59 1.85 -7.65 -7.20
CA TYR A 59 2.84 -6.85 -6.48
C TYR A 59 2.73 -5.37 -6.83
N SER A 60 2.62 -5.04 -8.12
CA SER A 60 2.57 -3.65 -8.58
C SER A 60 1.33 -2.93 -8.06
N ILE A 61 0.18 -3.60 -8.07
CA ILE A 61 -1.06 -3.00 -7.56
C ILE A 61 -0.98 -2.83 -6.04
N TRP A 62 -0.46 -3.83 -5.34
CA TRP A 62 -0.25 -3.75 -3.89
C TRP A 62 0.64 -2.56 -3.51
N VAL A 63 1.79 -2.44 -4.16
CA VAL A 63 2.71 -1.33 -3.92
C VAL A 63 2.06 0.01 -4.29
N GLY A 64 1.33 0.04 -5.40
CA GLY A 64 0.67 1.26 -5.87
C GLY A 64 -0.40 1.76 -4.89
N ILE A 65 -1.27 0.87 -4.43
CA ILE A 65 -2.30 1.22 -3.46
C ILE A 65 -1.65 1.72 -2.16
N GLY A 66 -0.65 0.98 -1.68
CA GLY A 66 0.08 1.35 -0.48
C GLY A 66 0.76 2.71 -0.62
N SER A 67 1.39 2.96 -1.77
CA SER A 67 2.08 4.23 -2.03
C SER A 67 1.11 5.41 -2.04
N VAL A 68 0.01 5.29 -2.77
CA VAL A 68 -1.00 6.37 -2.87
C VAL A 68 -1.61 6.66 -1.51
N GLY A 69 -2.02 5.62 -0.80
CA GLY A 69 -2.62 5.80 0.52
C GLY A 69 -1.65 6.37 1.53
N THR A 70 -0.38 5.95 1.47
CA THR A 70 0.66 6.45 2.39
C THR A 70 0.95 7.92 2.13
N VAL A 71 1.00 8.35 0.87
CA VAL A 71 1.17 9.77 0.55
C VAL A 71 -0.02 10.57 1.08
N ALA A 72 -1.24 10.07 0.87
CA ALA A 72 -2.45 10.76 1.35
C ALA A 72 -2.45 10.91 2.87
N LEU A 73 -2.16 9.83 3.60
CA LEU A 73 -2.13 9.89 5.06
C LEU A 73 -0.90 10.64 5.58
N GLY A 74 0.23 10.58 4.88
CA GLY A 74 1.39 11.38 5.24
C GLY A 74 1.09 12.86 5.20
N ILE A 75 0.35 13.29 4.19
CA ILE A 75 -0.09 14.69 4.11
C ILE A 75 -1.07 15.01 5.23
N ALA A 76 -2.08 14.16 5.43
CA ALA A 76 -3.14 14.43 6.40
C ALA A 76 -2.69 14.34 7.85
N LEU A 77 -1.85 13.35 8.20
CA LEU A 77 -1.50 13.05 9.58
C LEU A 77 -0.10 13.53 9.97
N LEU A 78 0.83 13.57 9.04
CA LEU A 78 2.23 13.87 9.33
C LEU A 78 2.66 15.24 8.82
N GLY A 79 1.76 15.99 8.20
CA GLY A 79 2.06 17.32 7.72
C GLY A 79 3.04 17.36 6.56
N GLU A 80 3.11 16.28 5.78
CA GLU A 80 4.01 16.23 4.64
C GLU A 80 3.62 17.23 3.56
N GLU A 81 4.61 17.65 2.77
CA GLU A 81 4.43 18.69 1.80
C GLU A 81 3.47 18.30 0.67
N VAL A 82 2.62 19.26 0.27
CA VAL A 82 1.75 19.12 -0.90
C VAL A 82 2.27 20.07 -1.96
N ASN A 83 2.59 19.55 -3.13
CA ASN A 83 2.94 20.38 -4.29
C ASN A 83 2.48 19.70 -5.58
N ALA A 84 2.53 20.43 -6.68
CA ALA A 84 2.02 19.96 -7.96
C ALA A 84 2.73 18.69 -8.41
N MET A 85 4.05 18.61 -8.23
CA MET A 85 4.82 17.44 -8.66
C MET A 85 4.43 16.18 -7.89
N ARG A 86 4.21 16.31 -6.57
CA ARG A 86 3.76 15.17 -5.77
C ARG A 86 2.37 14.69 -6.19
N LEU A 87 1.46 15.63 -6.46
CA LEU A 87 0.11 15.28 -6.91
C LEU A 87 0.12 14.63 -8.29
N ILE A 88 0.93 15.14 -9.21
CA ILE A 88 1.08 14.53 -10.53
C ILE A 88 1.64 13.11 -10.40
N SER A 89 2.64 12.92 -9.55
CA SER A 89 3.24 11.61 -9.33
C SER A 89 2.22 10.60 -8.81
N VAL A 90 1.41 11.00 -7.85
CA VAL A 90 0.34 10.14 -7.30
C VAL A 90 -0.68 9.81 -8.39
N ALA A 91 -1.06 10.81 -9.21
CA ALA A 91 -1.99 10.57 -10.31
C ALA A 91 -1.44 9.55 -11.31
N LEU A 92 -0.15 9.61 -11.62
CA LEU A 92 0.49 8.65 -12.50
C LEU A 92 0.47 7.24 -11.93
N ILE A 93 0.69 7.09 -10.63
CA ILE A 93 0.60 5.79 -9.97
C ILE A 93 -0.83 5.23 -10.09
N VAL A 94 -1.84 6.05 -9.82
CA VAL A 94 -3.24 5.62 -9.91
C VAL A 94 -3.58 5.19 -11.34
N VAL A 95 -3.19 5.97 -12.33
CA VAL A 95 -3.41 5.63 -13.74
C VAL A 95 -2.73 4.31 -14.08
N GLY A 96 -1.50 4.12 -13.61
CA GLY A 96 -0.76 2.87 -13.83
C GLY A 96 -1.45 1.66 -13.24
N ILE A 97 -1.98 1.78 -12.01
CA ILE A 97 -2.71 0.70 -11.34
C ILE A 97 -3.96 0.32 -12.13
N ILE A 98 -4.74 1.31 -12.54
CA ILE A 98 -5.96 1.08 -13.29
C ILE A 98 -5.64 0.43 -14.64
N SER A 99 -4.63 0.94 -15.34
CA SER A 99 -4.20 0.39 -16.61
C SER A 99 -3.77 -1.06 -16.48
N LEU A 100 -3.02 -1.38 -15.44
CA LEU A 100 -2.52 -2.74 -15.21
C LEU A 100 -3.66 -3.70 -14.91
N LYS A 101 -4.65 -3.27 -14.13
CA LYS A 101 -5.83 -4.09 -13.87
C LYS A 101 -6.59 -4.37 -15.17
N LEU A 102 -6.80 -3.35 -16.00
CA LEU A 102 -7.51 -3.51 -17.27
C LEU A 102 -6.75 -4.41 -18.27
N ALA A 103 -5.42 -4.38 -18.18
CA ALA A 103 -4.58 -5.20 -19.07
C ALA A 103 -4.47 -6.66 -18.59
N THR A 104 -4.91 -6.97 -17.37
CA THR A 104 -4.77 -8.31 -16.80
C THR A 104 -6.11 -9.03 -16.81
N PRO A 105 -6.24 -10.15 -17.55
CA PRO A 105 -7.47 -10.95 -17.54
C PRO A 105 -7.54 -11.75 -16.24
N ALA A 106 -8.56 -11.46 -15.44
CA ALA A 106 -8.72 -12.19 -14.17
C ALA A 106 -10.16 -12.13 -13.69
#